data_c7e55355aab63e6f5a0dd2aaecbe6c93
#
_entry.id   c7e55355aab63e6f5a0dd2aaecbe6c93
#
_cell.length_a   1.000
_cell.length_b   1.000
_cell.length_c   1.000
_cell.angle_alpha   90.00
_cell.angle_beta   90.00
_cell.angle_gamma   90.00
#
_symmetry.space_group_name_H-M   'P 1'
#
loop_
_entity.id
_entity.type
_entity.pdbx_description
1 polymer ?
#
loop_
_entity_poly.entity_id
_entity_poly.type
_entity_poly.pdbx_seq_one_letter_code
_entity_poly.pdbx_strand_id
1 'polypeptide(L)'
;MTRRPFRRSLLLAATLAVVSLRVSAAVPSSQKTEKVSTFGKYSGYSEAVYDGWVRSSRYVTVRDGTRLAVDLFRPTRKGKVTAEKLPVVWTHHRYQRALREKGKVYTILDSFPWLADVLRHGYVVAAVDARGSGASFGRFEGMFSTHETDDAYDITEWLGIQPWSSGKVGMYGRSYLAFTQYLAASRKPPHLKAIFPEVGGADMYELIYRGGIYHGPFIEMWSQLVRELDVDKPALPVDEDKDGKMLKAAVEQHKANRSAADIFAALPFRDSVDAASGVQVYRDWTPITFLKEIRESKIPTYLLDGWNDRYVRDEAILFDNLDNPKRLTIGPWTHTQSDHLDFGAEHLRWWDYWLKGIDNGIMREDPVHYFVIGAPKATAWRSAKAWPLPTERRTKYWLGAKTLGTVAPTENGAEDEFTVDYSAEVSPDPRWGLGHDFPELSAHDAKGLSWTTPPLSGAVEVTGHPVAHLWLSSSALDADVFVYLEEVDEKGESRYVSEGMLRASNRATADPGFNLLGLPYHPGLKSDQSPLTPETPVELVIDLYPTSTLFAAGHRIRVTVTGADKANARTPQQAPAPRLTVWREAGRASWMELPVIGN
;
A
#
# COMPACT_ATOMS: atom_id res chain seq x y z
N MET A 1 36.25 -39.98 -8.53
CA MET A 1 37.41 -40.49 -7.75
C MET A 1 37.47 -39.67 -6.47
N THR A 2 37.10 -40.30 -5.39
CA THR A 2 37.84 -40.58 -4.15
C THR A 2 38.11 -39.33 -3.31
N ARG A 3 37.71 -39.24 -2.15
CA ARG A 3 37.37 -39.97 -0.92
C ARG A 3 37.55 -39.00 0.26
N ARG A 4 36.63 -39.06 1.21
CA ARG A 4 36.76 -38.61 2.61
C ARG A 4 38.00 -39.27 3.28
N PRO A 5 38.45 -38.96 4.52
CA PRO A 5 37.64 -38.94 5.75
C PRO A 5 38.15 -38.15 7.00
N PHE A 6 37.31 -38.05 8.04
CA PHE A 6 37.41 -38.47 9.43
C PHE A 6 38.12 -37.64 10.51
N ARG A 7 37.29 -37.24 11.51
CA ARG A 7 37.35 -37.44 12.99
C ARG A 7 38.53 -36.88 13.83
N ARG A 8 38.23 -36.19 14.92
CA ARG A 8 38.22 -36.76 16.30
C ARG A 8 37.80 -35.73 17.36
N SER A 9 36.91 -36.21 18.22
CA SER A 9 36.49 -35.64 19.51
C SER A 9 37.62 -35.63 20.53
N LEU A 10 37.63 -34.62 21.43
CA LEU A 10 38.30 -34.73 22.73
C LEU A 10 37.36 -34.21 23.82
N LEU A 11 36.92 -35.13 24.68
CA LEU A 11 36.33 -34.84 25.98
C LEU A 11 37.47 -34.36 26.91
N LEU A 12 37.22 -33.30 27.69
CA LEU A 12 37.94 -33.05 28.91
C LEU A 12 36.93 -32.83 30.02
N ALA A 13 36.93 -33.74 30.99
CA ALA A 13 36.24 -33.61 32.24
C ALA A 13 37.02 -32.68 33.17
N ALA A 14 36.33 -31.71 33.77
CA ALA A 14 36.88 -30.95 34.87
C ALA A 14 35.85 -30.87 36.01
N THR A 15 36.29 -31.25 37.14
CA THR A 15 35.67 -31.47 38.43
C THR A 15 35.00 -30.22 39.01
N LEU A 16 33.80 -30.39 39.54
CA LEU A 16 33.09 -29.36 40.34
C LEU A 16 33.76 -29.12 41.67
N ALA A 17 34.05 -27.86 41.95
CA ALA A 17 34.19 -27.35 43.32
C ALA A 17 32.98 -26.44 43.62
N VAL A 18 32.09 -26.89 44.50
CA VAL A 18 30.93 -26.11 44.95
C VAL A 18 31.42 -25.09 45.99
N VAL A 19 31.46 -23.82 45.60
CA VAL A 19 31.56 -22.70 46.53
C VAL A 19 30.20 -22.03 46.62
N SER A 20 29.50 -22.24 47.72
CA SER A 20 28.24 -21.58 48.02
C SER A 20 28.47 -20.12 48.42
N LEU A 21 28.42 -19.20 47.44
CA LEU A 21 28.26 -17.77 47.70
C LEU A 21 26.78 -17.48 47.84
N ARG A 22 26.35 -17.13 49.05
CA ARG A 22 25.04 -16.46 49.25
C ARG A 22 25.13 -15.05 48.67
N VAL A 23 24.66 -14.89 47.44
CA VAL A 23 24.39 -13.58 46.89
C VAL A 23 22.99 -13.16 47.39
N SER A 24 22.99 -12.19 48.30
CA SER A 24 21.78 -11.48 48.70
C SER A 24 21.29 -10.73 47.48
N ALA A 25 20.22 -11.21 46.85
CA ALA A 25 19.59 -10.53 45.73
C ALA A 25 18.98 -9.22 46.26
N ALA A 26 19.65 -8.11 46.05
CA ALA A 26 19.01 -6.80 46.13
C ALA A 26 17.88 -6.76 45.14
N VAL A 27 16.66 -6.51 45.60
CA VAL A 27 15.49 -6.22 44.78
C VAL A 27 15.86 -5.03 43.88
N PRO A 28 15.84 -5.15 42.58
CA PRO A 28 16.11 -3.99 41.72
C PRO A 28 15.08 -2.92 42.02
N SER A 29 15.53 -1.75 42.48
CA SER A 29 14.73 -0.55 42.53
C SER A 29 14.12 -0.35 41.14
N SER A 30 12.80 -0.19 41.03
CA SER A 30 12.12 0.17 39.79
C SER A 30 12.68 1.51 39.32
N GLN A 31 13.72 1.49 38.51
CA GLN A 31 14.10 2.66 37.74
C GLN A 31 12.88 2.99 36.89
N LYS A 32 12.24 4.15 37.14
CA LYS A 32 11.19 4.68 36.25
C LYS A 32 11.83 4.77 34.88
N THR A 33 11.35 3.97 33.95
CA THR A 33 11.76 4.05 32.55
C THR A 33 11.52 5.48 32.07
N GLU A 34 12.54 6.11 31.54
CA GLU A 34 12.41 7.46 30.98
C GLU A 34 11.32 7.48 29.91
N LYS A 35 10.45 8.50 29.97
CA LYS A 35 9.38 8.64 29.00
C LYS A 35 9.95 9.16 27.67
N VAL A 36 9.89 8.33 26.65
CA VAL A 36 10.26 8.67 25.27
C VAL A 36 9.05 8.49 24.38
N SER A 37 8.69 9.53 23.64
CA SER A 37 7.66 9.48 22.59
C SER A 37 8.06 10.44 21.48
N THR A 38 8.75 9.92 20.49
CA THR A 38 9.13 10.60 19.26
C THR A 38 8.94 9.64 18.11
N PHE A 39 8.89 10.13 16.88
CA PHE A 39 8.72 9.30 15.70
C PHE A 39 9.66 8.08 15.72
N GLY A 40 9.09 6.87 15.61
CA GLY A 40 9.79 5.58 15.64
C GLY A 40 10.34 5.16 17.02
N LYS A 41 10.01 5.88 18.11
CA LYS A 41 10.49 5.53 19.47
C LYS A 41 9.42 5.75 20.51
N TYR A 42 9.14 4.72 21.31
CA TYR A 42 8.14 4.81 22.35
C TYR A 42 8.50 3.96 23.59
N SER A 43 8.55 4.58 24.76
CA SER A 43 8.76 3.90 26.04
C SER A 43 8.26 4.73 27.23
N GLY A 44 7.99 4.07 28.37
CA GLY A 44 7.73 4.71 29.66
C GLY A 44 6.35 5.38 29.81
N TYR A 45 5.46 5.31 28.82
CA TYR A 45 4.08 5.85 28.88
C TYR A 45 3.07 4.79 29.28
N SER A 46 3.15 3.59 28.73
CA SER A 46 2.43 2.42 29.20
C SER A 46 3.41 1.31 29.54
N GLU A 47 3.03 0.40 30.42
CA GLU A 47 3.90 -0.67 30.87
C GLU A 47 3.48 -2.02 30.28
N ALA A 48 4.46 -2.84 29.90
CA ALA A 48 4.25 -4.21 29.46
C ALA A 48 3.99 -5.12 30.67
N VAL A 49 2.78 -5.03 31.23
CA VAL A 49 2.41 -5.73 32.48
C VAL A 49 1.83 -7.13 32.28
N TYR A 50 1.60 -7.54 31.05
CA TYR A 50 1.05 -8.85 30.72
C TYR A 50 2.14 -9.78 30.23
N ASP A 51 2.15 -11.02 30.75
CA ASP A 51 3.20 -12.02 30.55
C ASP A 51 2.97 -12.92 29.32
N GLY A 52 1.79 -12.83 28.71
CA GLY A 52 1.42 -13.62 27.54
C GLY A 52 -0.03 -13.40 27.14
N TRP A 53 -0.59 -14.34 26.42
CA TRP A 53 -1.97 -14.30 25.97
C TRP A 53 -2.53 -15.70 25.75
N VAL A 54 -3.87 -15.80 25.78
CA VAL A 54 -4.61 -16.98 25.36
C VAL A 54 -5.33 -16.66 24.07
N ARG A 55 -5.13 -17.49 23.05
CA ARG A 55 -5.91 -17.48 21.82
C ARG A 55 -7.18 -18.30 22.02
N SER A 56 -8.30 -17.78 21.55
CA SER A 56 -9.56 -18.51 21.37
C SER A 56 -10.19 -18.10 20.05
N SER A 57 -11.00 -18.97 19.47
CA SER A 57 -11.69 -18.69 18.21
C SER A 57 -13.16 -19.10 18.25
N ARG A 58 -13.99 -18.37 17.50
CA ARG A 58 -15.43 -18.63 17.45
C ARG A 58 -16.06 -18.04 16.20
N TYR A 59 -17.30 -18.43 15.92
CA TYR A 59 -18.13 -17.71 14.97
C TYR A 59 -18.86 -16.53 15.62
N VAL A 60 -18.97 -15.43 14.87
CA VAL A 60 -19.85 -14.30 15.17
C VAL A 60 -20.84 -14.17 14.03
N THR A 61 -22.13 -14.12 14.36
CA THR A 61 -23.19 -13.95 13.36
C THR A 61 -23.42 -12.46 13.14
N VAL A 62 -23.31 -12.00 11.91
CA VAL A 62 -23.57 -10.62 11.49
C VAL A 62 -25.03 -10.44 11.07
N ARG A 63 -25.45 -9.20 10.77
CA ARG A 63 -26.85 -8.79 10.57
C ARG A 63 -27.66 -9.60 9.56
N ASP A 64 -27.01 -10.13 8.51
CA ASP A 64 -27.66 -10.95 7.47
C ASP A 64 -27.66 -12.46 7.78
N GLY A 65 -27.19 -12.84 8.98
CA GLY A 65 -27.11 -14.22 9.41
C GLY A 65 -25.82 -14.94 9.00
N THR A 66 -24.92 -14.31 8.26
CA THR A 66 -23.62 -14.87 7.91
C THR A 66 -22.76 -15.04 9.16
N ARG A 67 -22.03 -16.15 9.27
CA ARG A 67 -21.15 -16.44 10.40
C ARG A 67 -19.70 -16.18 10.01
N LEU A 68 -19.05 -15.22 10.68
CA LEU A 68 -17.66 -14.88 10.47
C LEU A 68 -16.77 -15.52 11.54
N ALA A 69 -15.66 -16.09 11.13
CA ALA A 69 -14.69 -16.71 12.01
C ALA A 69 -13.77 -15.65 12.63
N VAL A 70 -13.72 -15.62 13.95
CA VAL A 70 -12.99 -14.61 14.73
C VAL A 70 -11.97 -15.31 15.61
N ASP A 71 -10.72 -14.87 15.55
CA ASP A 71 -9.68 -15.15 16.54
C ASP A 71 -9.60 -14.02 17.55
N LEU A 72 -9.48 -14.36 18.82
CA LEU A 72 -9.25 -13.43 19.92
C LEU A 72 -8.00 -13.81 20.68
N PHE A 73 -7.09 -12.87 20.87
CA PHE A 73 -5.91 -13.00 21.72
C PHE A 73 -6.12 -12.09 22.93
N ARG A 74 -6.32 -12.71 24.10
CA ARG A 74 -6.58 -11.98 25.35
C ARG A 74 -5.37 -12.06 26.27
N PRO A 75 -4.84 -10.91 26.76
CA PRO A 75 -3.68 -10.86 27.63
C PRO A 75 -3.81 -11.71 28.88
N THR A 76 -2.70 -12.27 29.34
CA THR A 76 -2.61 -12.99 30.61
C THR A 76 -1.74 -12.26 31.61
N ARG A 77 -2.07 -12.46 32.89
CA ARG A 77 -1.24 -12.09 34.02
C ARG A 77 -1.05 -13.30 34.92
N LYS A 78 0.19 -13.71 35.16
CA LYS A 78 0.54 -14.95 35.86
C LYS A 78 -0.14 -16.17 35.22
N GLY A 79 -0.11 -16.23 33.88
CA GLY A 79 -0.69 -17.30 33.07
C GLY A 79 -2.22 -17.39 33.05
N LYS A 80 -2.94 -16.44 33.66
CA LYS A 80 -4.41 -16.39 33.63
C LYS A 80 -4.89 -15.20 32.79
N VAL A 81 -5.92 -15.45 32.00
CA VAL A 81 -6.58 -14.37 31.22
C VAL A 81 -7.06 -13.29 32.17
N THR A 82 -6.71 -12.03 31.90
CA THR A 82 -7.12 -10.91 32.74
C THR A 82 -8.64 -10.68 32.71
N ALA A 83 -9.19 -10.29 33.87
CA ALA A 83 -10.58 -9.86 33.98
C ALA A 83 -10.76 -8.36 33.67
N GLU A 84 -9.67 -7.62 33.47
CA GLU A 84 -9.71 -6.20 33.15
C GLU A 84 -10.38 -5.96 31.79
N LYS A 85 -11.13 -4.86 31.70
CA LYS A 85 -11.69 -4.40 30.41
C LYS A 85 -10.63 -3.64 29.65
N LEU A 86 -10.22 -4.19 28.51
CA LEU A 86 -9.13 -3.66 27.70
C LEU A 86 -9.63 -3.12 26.36
N PRO A 87 -8.96 -2.12 25.78
CA PRO A 87 -9.22 -1.73 24.40
C PRO A 87 -8.89 -2.86 23.43
N VAL A 88 -9.55 -2.84 22.27
CA VAL A 88 -9.42 -3.87 21.25
C VAL A 88 -8.77 -3.28 20.00
N VAL A 89 -7.82 -3.97 19.39
CA VAL A 89 -7.36 -3.69 18.04
C VAL A 89 -7.63 -4.89 17.16
N TRP A 90 -8.22 -4.68 15.98
CA TRP A 90 -8.64 -5.79 15.14
C TRP A 90 -8.40 -5.54 13.66
N THR A 91 -8.39 -6.62 12.87
CA THR A 91 -8.24 -6.59 11.43
C THR A 91 -9.28 -7.44 10.73
N HIS A 92 -9.82 -6.93 9.61
CA HIS A 92 -10.73 -7.65 8.72
C HIS A 92 -9.90 -8.35 7.65
N HIS A 93 -9.65 -9.64 7.84
CA HIS A 93 -8.58 -10.37 7.18
C HIS A 93 -9.07 -11.19 5.98
N ARG A 94 -8.54 -10.91 4.78
CA ARG A 94 -8.88 -11.65 3.55
C ARG A 94 -8.02 -12.91 3.34
N TYR A 95 -6.85 -12.98 4.01
CA TYR A 95 -5.78 -13.95 3.74
C TYR A 95 -5.66 -15.02 4.84
N GLN A 96 -6.78 -15.42 5.47
CA GLN A 96 -6.87 -16.37 6.58
C GLN A 96 -6.29 -15.87 7.91
N ARG A 97 -7.16 -15.67 8.92
CA ARG A 97 -6.79 -15.26 10.29
C ARG A 97 -5.83 -16.25 10.97
N ALA A 98 -5.92 -17.54 10.60
CA ALA A 98 -5.03 -18.59 11.05
C ALA A 98 -5.04 -19.76 10.05
N LEU A 99 -3.88 -20.40 9.92
CA LEU A 99 -3.68 -21.57 9.07
C LEU A 99 -2.75 -22.59 9.74
N ARG A 100 -2.74 -23.82 9.24
CA ARG A 100 -1.77 -24.84 9.66
C ARG A 100 -0.92 -25.24 8.46
N GLU A 101 0.38 -25.07 8.60
CA GLU A 101 1.34 -25.51 7.60
C GLU A 101 2.46 -26.31 8.26
N LYS A 102 2.78 -27.49 7.70
CA LYS A 102 3.85 -28.39 8.21
C LYS A 102 3.76 -28.65 9.72
N GLY A 103 2.53 -28.78 10.25
CA GLY A 103 2.27 -29.05 11.67
C GLY A 103 2.28 -27.80 12.58
N LYS A 104 2.81 -26.67 12.13
CA LYS A 104 2.80 -25.40 12.86
C LYS A 104 1.52 -24.62 12.56
N VAL A 105 0.96 -23.97 13.58
CA VAL A 105 -0.15 -23.00 13.46
C VAL A 105 0.46 -21.61 13.29
N TYR A 106 0.08 -20.95 12.22
CA TYR A 106 0.37 -19.54 11.95
C TYR A 106 -0.88 -18.72 12.21
N THR A 107 -0.71 -17.55 12.78
CA THR A 107 -1.79 -16.64 13.15
C THR A 107 -1.45 -15.22 12.73
N ILE A 108 -2.36 -14.29 12.98
CA ILE A 108 -2.12 -12.87 12.74
C ILE A 108 -0.85 -12.33 13.45
N LEU A 109 -0.45 -12.95 14.57
CA LEU A 109 0.77 -12.56 15.29
C LEU A 109 2.05 -12.93 14.54
N ASP A 110 2.00 -13.94 13.66
CA ASP A 110 3.14 -14.28 12.78
C ASP A 110 3.22 -13.29 11.60
N SER A 111 2.08 -12.75 11.13
CA SER A 111 2.01 -11.76 10.05
C SER A 111 2.39 -10.34 10.53
N PHE A 112 2.03 -10.01 11.77
CA PHE A 112 2.29 -8.72 12.41
C PHE A 112 2.94 -8.95 13.79
N PRO A 113 4.26 -9.23 13.86
CA PRO A 113 4.94 -9.60 15.11
C PRO A 113 4.86 -8.54 16.21
N TRP A 114 4.74 -7.26 15.85
CA TRP A 114 4.58 -6.14 16.80
C TRP A 114 3.28 -6.23 17.64
N LEU A 115 2.29 -6.99 17.22
CA LEU A 115 1.08 -7.23 18.01
C LEU A 115 1.35 -7.91 19.36
N ALA A 116 2.45 -8.65 19.46
CA ALA A 116 2.87 -9.23 20.73
C ALA A 116 3.16 -8.17 21.79
N ASP A 117 3.74 -7.04 21.39
CA ASP A 117 4.00 -5.92 22.31
C ASP A 117 2.72 -5.18 22.65
N VAL A 118 1.81 -5.00 21.68
CA VAL A 118 0.48 -4.44 21.93
C VAL A 118 -0.29 -5.27 22.96
N LEU A 119 -0.26 -6.61 22.85
CA LEU A 119 -0.85 -7.52 23.85
C LEU A 119 -0.22 -7.33 25.24
N ARG A 120 1.12 -7.28 25.33
CA ARG A 120 1.84 -7.06 26.61
C ARG A 120 1.51 -5.73 27.26
N HIS A 121 1.16 -4.72 26.46
CA HIS A 121 0.74 -3.41 26.94
C HIS A 121 -0.74 -3.31 27.25
N GLY A 122 -1.51 -4.41 27.20
CA GLY A 122 -2.90 -4.45 27.67
C GLY A 122 -3.91 -4.05 26.60
N TYR A 123 -3.83 -4.68 25.47
CA TYR A 123 -4.86 -4.68 24.41
C TYR A 123 -5.34 -6.10 24.15
N VAL A 124 -6.57 -6.24 23.74
CA VAL A 124 -7.07 -7.45 23.09
C VAL A 124 -6.80 -7.30 21.60
N VAL A 125 -6.27 -8.35 20.98
CA VAL A 125 -6.10 -8.41 19.52
C VAL A 125 -7.14 -9.35 18.93
N ALA A 126 -7.78 -8.93 17.83
CA ALA A 126 -8.70 -9.77 17.08
C ALA A 126 -8.33 -9.80 15.59
N ALA A 127 -8.56 -10.97 14.96
CA ALA A 127 -8.48 -11.14 13.52
C ALA A 127 -9.73 -11.88 13.04
N VAL A 128 -10.34 -11.37 11.98
CA VAL A 128 -11.62 -11.87 11.45
C VAL A 128 -11.46 -12.21 9.99
N ASP A 129 -11.72 -13.48 9.63
CA ASP A 129 -11.80 -13.85 8.22
C ASP A 129 -12.97 -13.12 7.56
N ALA A 130 -12.73 -12.43 6.45
CA ALA A 130 -13.77 -11.79 5.67
C ALA A 130 -14.78 -12.83 5.13
N ARG A 131 -16.01 -12.41 4.86
CA ARG A 131 -17.02 -13.30 4.27
C ARG A 131 -16.50 -14.00 3.02
N GLY A 132 -16.80 -15.28 2.86
CA GLY A 132 -16.33 -16.08 1.73
C GLY A 132 -14.83 -16.35 1.73
N SER A 133 -14.15 -16.23 2.89
CA SER A 133 -12.73 -16.54 3.02
C SER A 133 -12.41 -17.27 4.31
N GLY A 134 -11.28 -17.95 4.33
CA GLY A 134 -10.76 -18.62 5.51
C GLY A 134 -11.75 -19.63 6.09
N ALA A 135 -12.18 -19.44 7.35
CA ALA A 135 -13.21 -20.24 7.98
C ALA A 135 -14.58 -19.54 8.04
N SER A 136 -14.70 -18.31 7.55
CA SER A 136 -15.98 -17.59 7.51
C SER A 136 -16.92 -18.16 6.46
N PHE A 137 -18.20 -18.16 6.75
CA PHE A 137 -19.25 -18.48 5.79
C PHE A 137 -19.50 -17.32 4.80
N GLY A 138 -20.41 -17.52 3.87
CA GLY A 138 -20.79 -16.56 2.85
C GLY A 138 -20.00 -16.73 1.57
N ARG A 139 -20.06 -15.72 0.72
CA ARG A 139 -19.41 -15.71 -0.61
C ARG A 139 -18.64 -14.42 -0.80
N PHE A 140 -17.54 -14.50 -1.52
CA PHE A 140 -16.86 -13.35 -2.06
C PHE A 140 -17.63 -12.85 -3.30
N GLU A 141 -18.22 -11.69 -3.19
CA GLU A 141 -19.02 -11.05 -4.26
C GLU A 141 -18.15 -10.19 -5.18
N GLY A 142 -17.03 -9.74 -4.66
CA GLY A 142 -16.04 -8.85 -5.23
C GLY A 142 -15.28 -8.15 -4.10
N MET A 143 -14.21 -7.46 -4.44
CA MET A 143 -13.39 -6.73 -3.45
C MET A 143 -14.24 -5.64 -2.78
N PHE A 144 -14.28 -5.65 -1.44
CA PHE A 144 -14.88 -4.58 -0.64
C PHE A 144 -16.40 -4.40 -0.83
N SER A 145 -17.12 -5.50 -1.04
CA SER A 145 -18.57 -5.45 -1.23
C SER A 145 -19.28 -4.71 -0.07
N THR A 146 -20.49 -4.23 -0.35
CA THR A 146 -21.33 -3.56 0.67
C THR A 146 -21.54 -4.46 1.89
N HIS A 147 -21.78 -5.76 1.68
CA HIS A 147 -21.93 -6.72 2.77
C HIS A 147 -20.66 -6.85 3.62
N GLU A 148 -19.48 -6.89 2.99
CA GLU A 148 -18.21 -6.92 3.72
C GLU A 148 -17.99 -5.63 4.53
N THR A 149 -18.37 -4.49 3.97
CA THR A 149 -18.32 -3.19 4.68
C THR A 149 -19.26 -3.19 5.89
N ASP A 150 -20.46 -3.74 5.76
CA ASP A 150 -21.42 -3.85 6.85
C ASP A 150 -20.99 -4.88 7.90
N ASP A 151 -20.29 -5.95 7.50
CA ASP A 151 -19.65 -6.89 8.43
C ASP A 151 -18.63 -6.19 9.33
N ALA A 152 -17.83 -5.28 8.76
CA ALA A 152 -16.84 -4.53 9.54
C ALA A 152 -17.49 -3.66 10.60
N TYR A 153 -18.67 -3.08 10.32
CA TYR A 153 -19.48 -2.39 11.34
C TYR A 153 -19.93 -3.36 12.43
N ASP A 154 -20.58 -4.48 12.06
CA ASP A 154 -21.14 -5.43 13.01
C ASP A 154 -20.10 -6.04 13.93
N ILE A 155 -18.94 -6.43 13.37
CA ILE A 155 -17.82 -6.96 14.15
C ILE A 155 -17.23 -5.90 15.09
N THR A 156 -17.08 -4.65 14.64
CA THR A 156 -16.59 -3.55 15.49
C THR A 156 -17.52 -3.36 16.70
N GLU A 157 -18.83 -3.32 16.48
CA GLU A 157 -19.82 -3.16 17.55
C GLU A 157 -19.86 -4.40 18.46
N TRP A 158 -19.79 -5.62 17.88
CA TRP A 158 -19.70 -6.83 18.67
C TRP A 158 -18.47 -6.84 19.58
N LEU A 159 -17.29 -6.43 19.09
CA LEU A 159 -16.07 -6.33 19.89
C LEU A 159 -16.20 -5.26 20.99
N GLY A 160 -16.85 -4.14 20.69
CA GLY A 160 -17.04 -3.03 21.62
C GLY A 160 -17.87 -3.38 22.84
N ILE A 161 -18.91 -4.20 22.69
CA ILE A 161 -19.85 -4.54 23.77
C ILE A 161 -19.46 -5.78 24.59
N GLN A 162 -18.34 -6.45 24.29
CA GLN A 162 -17.93 -7.63 25.04
C GLN A 162 -17.60 -7.31 26.50
N PRO A 163 -17.87 -8.23 27.45
CA PRO A 163 -17.63 -7.98 28.89
C PRO A 163 -16.19 -7.63 29.24
N TRP A 164 -15.24 -8.08 28.43
CA TRP A 164 -13.81 -7.86 28.57
C TRP A 164 -13.29 -6.65 27.74
N SER A 165 -14.17 -6.01 26.98
CA SER A 165 -13.82 -4.82 26.19
C SER A 165 -14.04 -3.53 27.00
N SER A 166 -13.16 -2.55 26.81
CA SER A 166 -13.34 -1.21 27.35
C SER A 166 -14.35 -0.36 26.54
N GLY A 167 -14.89 -0.90 25.44
CA GLY A 167 -15.75 -0.18 24.52
C GLY A 167 -14.96 0.70 23.52
N LYS A 168 -13.63 0.63 23.52
CA LYS A 168 -12.79 1.36 22.56
C LYS A 168 -12.12 0.38 21.62
N VAL A 169 -12.43 0.51 20.34
CA VAL A 169 -11.96 -0.39 19.27
C VAL A 169 -11.14 0.40 18.26
N GLY A 170 -10.01 -0.17 17.83
CA GLY A 170 -9.20 0.32 16.71
C GLY A 170 -9.09 -0.73 15.61
N MET A 171 -8.81 -0.30 14.39
CA MET A 171 -8.51 -1.21 13.28
C MET A 171 -7.10 -0.97 12.77
N TYR A 172 -6.44 -2.06 12.36
CA TYR A 172 -5.12 -2.05 11.75
C TYR A 172 -5.05 -3.00 10.56
N GLY A 173 -4.06 -2.83 9.74
CA GLY A 173 -3.75 -3.78 8.67
C GLY A 173 -3.33 -3.13 7.38
N ARG A 174 -2.73 -3.97 6.53
CA ARG A 174 -2.03 -3.59 5.31
C ARG A 174 -2.82 -4.00 4.07
N SER A 175 -2.71 -3.22 2.98
CA SER A 175 -3.27 -3.58 1.68
C SER A 175 -4.79 -3.72 1.74
N TYR A 176 -5.35 -4.85 1.37
CA TYR A 176 -6.78 -5.15 1.48
C TYR A 176 -7.36 -4.76 2.85
N LEU A 177 -6.59 -5.03 3.92
CA LEU A 177 -6.98 -4.75 5.30
C LEU A 177 -6.97 -3.24 5.61
N ALA A 178 -6.29 -2.42 4.81
CA ALA A 178 -6.35 -0.97 4.91
C ALA A 178 -7.63 -0.42 4.28
N PHE A 179 -7.99 -0.89 3.09
CA PHE A 179 -9.26 -0.52 2.45
C PHE A 179 -10.48 -0.80 3.34
N THR A 180 -10.50 -1.96 4.02
CA THR A 180 -11.61 -2.31 4.92
C THR A 180 -11.74 -1.35 6.09
N GLN A 181 -10.66 -0.69 6.54
CA GLN A 181 -10.69 0.32 7.61
C GLN A 181 -11.37 1.61 7.15
N TYR A 182 -11.05 2.11 5.96
CA TYR A 182 -11.71 3.29 5.39
C TYR A 182 -13.21 3.06 5.21
N LEU A 183 -13.56 1.88 4.69
CA LEU A 183 -14.96 1.50 4.48
C LEU A 183 -15.70 1.31 5.82
N ALA A 184 -15.06 0.70 6.82
CA ALA A 184 -15.61 0.63 8.17
C ALA A 184 -15.85 2.04 8.75
N ALA A 185 -14.89 2.96 8.60
CA ALA A 185 -15.02 4.34 9.05
C ALA A 185 -16.19 5.06 8.36
N SER A 186 -16.48 4.77 7.09
CA SER A 186 -17.62 5.35 6.37
C SER A 186 -18.97 4.97 6.98
N ARG A 187 -19.06 3.80 7.63
CA ARG A 187 -20.25 3.33 8.36
C ARG A 187 -20.39 3.91 9.77
N LYS A 188 -19.35 4.60 10.28
CA LYS A 188 -19.34 5.31 11.57
C LYS A 188 -19.71 4.43 12.77
N PRO A 189 -19.11 3.22 12.97
CA PRO A 189 -19.46 2.38 14.11
C PRO A 189 -19.11 3.11 15.43
N PRO A 190 -20.05 3.20 16.39
CA PRO A 190 -19.86 3.98 17.61
C PRO A 190 -18.65 3.58 18.45
N HIS A 191 -18.24 2.31 18.40
CA HIS A 191 -17.08 1.82 19.16
C HIS A 191 -15.75 2.00 18.42
N LEU A 192 -15.72 2.31 17.11
CA LEU A 192 -14.47 2.57 16.36
C LEU A 192 -13.89 3.93 16.74
N LYS A 193 -12.71 3.94 17.35
CA LYS A 193 -12.08 5.15 17.92
C LYS A 193 -10.84 5.61 17.19
N ALA A 194 -10.19 4.75 16.40
CA ALA A 194 -9.06 5.10 15.57
C ALA A 194 -8.79 3.99 14.54
N ILE A 195 -8.19 4.34 13.42
CA ILE A 195 -7.72 3.40 12.40
C ILE A 195 -6.24 3.66 12.07
N PHE A 196 -5.56 2.59 11.63
CA PHE A 196 -4.16 2.64 11.21
C PHE A 196 -4.02 1.85 9.91
N PRO A 197 -4.47 2.41 8.77
CA PRO A 197 -4.28 1.78 7.47
C PRO A 197 -2.81 1.85 7.04
N GLU A 198 -2.27 0.73 6.56
CA GLU A 198 -0.94 0.61 6.00
C GLU A 198 -1.05 0.22 4.52
N VAL A 199 -0.33 0.93 3.63
CA VAL A 199 -0.30 0.69 2.19
C VAL A 199 -1.70 0.47 1.62
N GLY A 200 -2.58 1.45 1.80
CA GLY A 200 -3.99 1.42 1.43
C GLY A 200 -4.33 2.35 0.28
N GLY A 201 -5.26 1.94 -0.57
CA GLY A 201 -5.75 2.75 -1.67
C GLY A 201 -7.12 3.36 -1.39
N ALA A 202 -7.47 4.36 -2.17
CA ALA A 202 -8.76 5.04 -2.09
C ALA A 202 -9.64 4.77 -3.30
N ASP A 203 -9.07 4.59 -4.48
CA ASP A 203 -9.78 4.49 -5.74
C ASP A 203 -9.53 3.14 -6.43
N MET A 204 -10.57 2.30 -6.46
CA MET A 204 -10.51 0.98 -7.09
C MET A 204 -10.31 1.04 -8.60
N TYR A 205 -10.76 2.09 -9.28
CA TYR A 205 -10.52 2.23 -10.71
C TYR A 205 -9.04 2.51 -10.99
N GLU A 206 -8.43 3.41 -10.23
CA GLU A 206 -6.99 3.69 -10.32
C GLU A 206 -6.13 2.47 -9.94
N LEU A 207 -6.63 1.62 -9.04
CA LEU A 207 -5.96 0.36 -8.71
C LEU A 207 -5.94 -0.61 -9.90
N ILE A 208 -7.03 -0.71 -10.64
CA ILE A 208 -7.25 -1.74 -11.67
C ILE A 208 -7.00 -1.20 -13.09
N TYR A 209 -7.40 0.03 -13.38
CA TYR A 209 -7.34 0.68 -14.70
C TYR A 209 -6.71 2.07 -14.62
N ARG A 210 -5.52 2.20 -14.00
CA ARG A 210 -4.83 3.49 -13.95
C ARG A 210 -4.64 4.07 -15.35
N GLY A 211 -5.12 5.31 -15.53
CA GLY A 211 -5.12 5.95 -16.83
C GLY A 211 -5.86 5.17 -17.93
N GLY A 212 -6.79 4.28 -17.58
CA GLY A 212 -7.50 3.40 -18.51
C GLY A 212 -6.73 2.16 -18.96
N ILE A 213 -5.56 1.88 -18.38
CA ILE A 213 -4.71 0.73 -18.70
C ILE A 213 -4.92 -0.38 -17.66
N TYR A 214 -5.30 -1.58 -18.13
CA TYR A 214 -5.61 -2.71 -17.26
C TYR A 214 -4.37 -3.32 -16.60
N HIS A 215 -4.31 -3.30 -15.28
CA HIS A 215 -3.28 -3.96 -14.46
C HIS A 215 -3.52 -5.47 -14.31
N GLY A 216 -3.73 -6.15 -15.44
CA GLY A 216 -4.05 -7.58 -15.50
C GLY A 216 -3.09 -8.47 -14.72
N PRO A 217 -1.75 -8.37 -14.91
CA PRO A 217 -0.80 -9.24 -14.21
C PRO A 217 -0.98 -9.25 -12.69
N PHE A 218 -1.21 -8.09 -12.08
CA PHE A 218 -1.45 -8.00 -10.65
C PHE A 218 -2.76 -8.67 -10.22
N ILE A 219 -3.87 -8.30 -10.85
CA ILE A 219 -5.18 -8.80 -10.39
C ILE A 219 -5.37 -10.29 -10.69
N GLU A 220 -4.77 -10.80 -11.77
CA GLU A 220 -4.74 -12.21 -12.10
C GLU A 220 -3.98 -13.00 -11.02
N MET A 221 -2.76 -12.55 -10.65
CA MET A 221 -1.95 -13.15 -9.58
C MET A 221 -2.68 -13.12 -8.24
N TRP A 222 -3.25 -11.96 -7.87
CA TRP A 222 -4.01 -11.82 -6.63
C TRP A 222 -5.26 -12.71 -6.60
N SER A 223 -5.99 -12.78 -7.71
CA SER A 223 -7.19 -13.62 -7.84
C SER A 223 -6.86 -15.11 -7.66
N GLN A 224 -5.73 -15.56 -8.21
CA GLN A 224 -5.25 -16.93 -8.02
C GLN A 224 -4.88 -17.17 -6.55
N LEU A 225 -4.11 -16.26 -5.93
CA LEU A 225 -3.71 -16.37 -4.52
C LEU A 225 -4.92 -16.55 -3.60
N VAL A 226 -5.93 -15.67 -3.71
CA VAL A 226 -7.10 -15.75 -2.82
C VAL A 226 -7.95 -16.99 -3.10
N ARG A 227 -8.05 -17.43 -4.36
CA ARG A 227 -8.71 -18.69 -4.70
C ARG A 227 -8.06 -19.89 -4.02
N GLU A 228 -6.72 -19.96 -4.04
CA GLU A 228 -5.99 -21.02 -3.35
C GLU A 228 -6.26 -21.00 -1.84
N LEU A 229 -6.26 -19.82 -1.22
CA LEU A 229 -6.53 -19.65 0.21
C LEU A 229 -7.98 -20.00 0.58
N ASP A 230 -8.93 -19.69 -0.27
CA ASP A 230 -10.35 -19.92 0.00
C ASP A 230 -10.75 -21.38 -0.10
N VAL A 231 -10.16 -22.15 -1.03
CA VAL A 231 -10.63 -23.48 -1.42
C VAL A 231 -9.58 -24.56 -1.21
N ASP A 232 -8.35 -24.32 -1.68
CA ASP A 232 -7.33 -25.36 -1.80
C ASP A 232 -6.47 -25.50 -0.53
N LYS A 233 -6.28 -24.40 0.20
CA LYS A 233 -5.53 -24.33 1.46
C LYS A 233 -6.44 -23.86 2.59
N PRO A 234 -7.29 -24.73 3.15
CA PRO A 234 -8.29 -24.31 4.12
C PRO A 234 -7.64 -23.73 5.39
N ALA A 235 -8.30 -22.70 5.94
CA ALA A 235 -7.92 -22.07 7.19
C ALA A 235 -8.03 -23.04 8.38
N LEU A 236 -7.50 -22.62 9.52
CA LEU A 236 -7.72 -23.33 10.78
C LEU A 236 -9.19 -23.20 11.21
N PRO A 237 -9.89 -24.32 11.59
CA PRO A 237 -11.24 -24.25 12.11
C PRO A 237 -11.30 -23.43 13.41
N VAL A 238 -12.46 -22.89 13.76
CA VAL A 238 -12.68 -22.27 15.07
C VAL A 238 -12.76 -23.32 16.17
N ASP A 239 -12.58 -22.92 17.43
CA ASP A 239 -12.49 -23.84 18.57
C ASP A 239 -13.76 -24.70 18.80
N GLU A 240 -14.94 -24.20 18.42
CA GLU A 240 -16.20 -24.91 18.51
C GLU A 240 -16.39 -25.98 17.40
N ASP A 241 -15.69 -25.84 16.29
CA ASP A 241 -15.72 -26.80 15.16
C ASP A 241 -14.70 -27.94 15.36
N LYS A 242 -15.00 -28.78 16.33
CA LYS A 242 -14.09 -29.87 16.75
C LYS A 242 -13.84 -30.95 15.67
N ASP A 243 -14.81 -31.17 14.81
CA ASP A 243 -14.74 -32.18 13.75
C ASP A 243 -14.50 -31.60 12.35
N GLY A 244 -14.32 -30.29 12.24
CA GLY A 244 -14.04 -29.57 10.98
C GLY A 244 -15.22 -29.53 10.00
N LYS A 245 -16.42 -29.89 10.43
CA LYS A 245 -17.60 -29.90 9.54
C LYS A 245 -18.05 -28.49 9.15
N MET A 246 -17.95 -27.55 10.08
CA MET A 246 -18.33 -26.15 9.83
C MET A 246 -17.36 -25.52 8.85
N LEU A 247 -16.04 -25.71 9.03
CA LEU A 247 -15.03 -25.26 8.07
C LEU A 247 -15.28 -25.87 6.68
N LYS A 248 -15.52 -27.19 6.62
CA LYS A 248 -15.82 -27.84 5.34
C LYS A 248 -17.06 -27.25 4.67
N ALA A 249 -18.11 -26.93 5.42
CA ALA A 249 -19.31 -26.29 4.90
C ALA A 249 -19.06 -24.86 4.43
N ALA A 250 -18.21 -24.10 5.12
CA ALA A 250 -17.79 -22.77 4.69
C ALA A 250 -17.00 -22.83 3.37
N VAL A 251 -15.99 -23.70 3.27
CA VAL A 251 -15.19 -23.90 2.05
C VAL A 251 -16.07 -24.36 0.86
N GLU A 252 -17.11 -25.15 1.11
CA GLU A 252 -18.04 -25.52 0.05
C GLU A 252 -18.79 -24.30 -0.52
N GLN A 253 -19.14 -23.32 0.32
CA GLN A 253 -19.71 -22.04 -0.15
C GLN A 253 -18.70 -21.22 -0.95
N HIS A 254 -17.42 -21.27 -0.56
CA HIS A 254 -16.34 -20.53 -1.23
C HIS A 254 -16.09 -20.99 -2.67
N LYS A 255 -16.46 -22.23 -3.02
CA LYS A 255 -16.36 -22.71 -4.42
C LYS A 255 -17.20 -21.88 -5.39
N ALA A 256 -18.20 -21.18 -4.89
CA ALA A 256 -19.03 -20.26 -5.66
C ALA A 256 -18.50 -18.81 -5.66
N ASN A 257 -17.33 -18.53 -5.05
CA ASN A 257 -16.66 -17.25 -5.12
C ASN A 257 -16.34 -16.91 -6.57
N ARG A 258 -16.58 -15.67 -6.94
CA ARG A 258 -16.24 -15.16 -8.27
C ARG A 258 -14.75 -14.80 -8.32
N SER A 259 -14.14 -14.99 -9.49
CA SER A 259 -12.78 -14.51 -9.74
C SER A 259 -12.76 -13.00 -9.80
N ALA A 260 -11.91 -12.35 -9.01
CA ALA A 260 -11.74 -10.91 -9.09
C ALA A 260 -11.18 -10.50 -10.47
N ALA A 261 -10.27 -11.29 -11.05
CA ALA A 261 -9.75 -11.03 -12.39
C ALA A 261 -10.86 -11.04 -13.44
N ASP A 262 -11.80 -11.99 -13.39
CA ASP A 262 -12.94 -12.05 -14.34
C ASP A 262 -13.89 -10.87 -14.14
N ILE A 263 -14.17 -10.48 -12.88
CA ILE A 263 -15.01 -9.32 -12.59
C ILE A 263 -14.39 -8.07 -13.23
N PHE A 264 -13.13 -7.79 -12.92
CA PHE A 264 -12.49 -6.54 -13.36
C PHE A 264 -12.16 -6.51 -14.85
N ALA A 265 -11.80 -7.64 -15.47
CA ALA A 265 -11.63 -7.72 -16.92
C ALA A 265 -12.90 -7.37 -17.71
N ALA A 266 -14.07 -7.60 -17.12
CA ALA A 266 -15.37 -7.24 -17.69
C ALA A 266 -15.80 -5.78 -17.44
N LEU A 267 -15.03 -5.00 -16.65
CA LEU A 267 -15.38 -3.64 -16.20
C LEU A 267 -14.32 -2.61 -16.62
N PRO A 268 -14.13 -2.35 -17.94
CA PRO A 268 -13.04 -1.49 -18.41
C PRO A 268 -13.23 0.00 -18.13
N PHE A 269 -14.44 0.43 -17.77
CA PHE A 269 -14.76 1.82 -17.52
C PHE A 269 -15.22 2.04 -16.07
N ARG A 270 -14.97 3.22 -15.54
CA ARG A 270 -15.38 3.58 -14.17
C ARG A 270 -16.90 3.48 -13.95
N ASP A 271 -17.69 3.74 -14.98
CA ASP A 271 -19.16 3.62 -14.99
C ASP A 271 -19.67 2.23 -15.40
N SER A 272 -18.78 1.25 -15.61
CA SER A 272 -19.18 -0.13 -15.90
C SER A 272 -20.01 -0.72 -14.76
N VAL A 273 -21.08 -1.44 -15.13
CA VAL A 273 -21.94 -2.19 -14.21
C VAL A 273 -21.61 -3.67 -14.30
N ASP A 274 -21.35 -4.29 -13.18
CA ASP A 274 -21.18 -5.74 -13.14
C ASP A 274 -22.51 -6.44 -13.43
N ALA A 275 -22.56 -7.16 -14.53
CA ALA A 275 -23.80 -7.78 -15.03
C ALA A 275 -24.39 -8.83 -14.08
N ALA A 276 -23.58 -9.45 -13.23
CA ALA A 276 -24.03 -10.49 -12.31
C ALA A 276 -24.65 -9.93 -11.03
N SER A 277 -24.15 -8.81 -10.52
CA SER A 277 -24.63 -8.18 -9.28
C SER A 277 -25.49 -6.92 -9.51
N GLY A 278 -25.41 -6.30 -10.70
CA GLY A 278 -26.04 -5.01 -10.97
C GLY A 278 -25.33 -3.82 -10.31
N VAL A 279 -24.11 -3.99 -9.77
CA VAL A 279 -23.37 -3.01 -8.99
C VAL A 279 -22.38 -2.23 -9.87
N GLN A 280 -22.25 -0.94 -9.67
CA GLN A 280 -21.13 -0.15 -10.19
C GLN A 280 -19.95 -0.26 -9.21
N VAL A 281 -19.08 -1.26 -9.40
CA VAL A 281 -18.03 -1.64 -8.47
C VAL A 281 -17.12 -0.45 -8.11
N TYR A 282 -16.71 0.35 -9.08
CA TYR A 282 -15.82 1.51 -8.86
C TYR A 282 -16.51 2.72 -8.22
N ARG A 283 -17.81 2.67 -8.01
CA ARG A 283 -18.57 3.65 -7.23
C ARG A 283 -18.96 3.08 -5.87
N ASP A 284 -19.53 1.88 -5.86
CA ASP A 284 -20.25 1.37 -4.69
C ASP A 284 -19.33 0.67 -3.69
N TRP A 285 -18.10 0.27 -4.11
CA TRP A 285 -17.15 -0.50 -3.31
C TRP A 285 -15.77 0.17 -3.20
N THR A 286 -15.67 1.47 -3.36
CA THR A 286 -14.42 2.21 -3.33
C THR A 286 -14.42 3.29 -2.24
N PRO A 287 -13.36 3.40 -1.42
CA PRO A 287 -13.32 4.38 -0.33
C PRO A 287 -13.52 5.82 -0.75
N ILE A 288 -12.99 6.24 -1.90
CA ILE A 288 -13.04 7.64 -2.35
C ILE A 288 -14.47 8.14 -2.54
N THR A 289 -15.41 7.28 -2.91
CA THR A 289 -16.83 7.62 -3.04
C THR A 289 -17.46 7.98 -1.69
N PHE A 290 -16.95 7.39 -0.60
CA PHE A 290 -17.42 7.61 0.77
C PHE A 290 -16.58 8.63 1.53
N LEU A 291 -15.79 9.46 0.83
CA LEU A 291 -14.92 10.45 1.45
C LEU A 291 -15.68 11.38 2.41
N LYS A 292 -16.91 11.78 2.03
CA LYS A 292 -17.78 12.60 2.89
C LYS A 292 -18.10 11.89 4.22
N GLU A 293 -18.53 10.63 4.15
CA GLU A 293 -18.92 9.83 5.33
C GLU A 293 -17.69 9.54 6.21
N ILE A 294 -16.52 9.29 5.60
CA ILE A 294 -15.26 9.10 6.31
C ILE A 294 -14.87 10.39 7.05
N ARG A 295 -14.96 11.55 6.43
CA ARG A 295 -14.71 12.86 7.07
C ARG A 295 -15.69 13.13 8.21
N GLU A 296 -16.97 12.87 8.00
CA GLU A 296 -18.01 13.05 9.02
C GLU A 296 -17.85 12.10 10.20
N SER A 297 -17.22 10.94 10.04
CA SER A 297 -16.95 10.00 11.12
C SER A 297 -16.05 10.59 12.20
N LYS A 298 -15.16 11.54 11.83
CA LYS A 298 -14.11 12.12 12.68
C LYS A 298 -13.18 11.08 13.31
N ILE A 299 -13.17 9.86 12.79
CA ILE A 299 -12.30 8.79 13.28
C ILE A 299 -10.84 9.14 12.95
N PRO A 300 -9.97 9.20 13.97
CA PRO A 300 -8.54 9.46 13.77
C PRO A 300 -7.90 8.42 12.86
N THR A 301 -7.07 8.88 11.90
CA THR A 301 -6.50 8.05 10.84
C THR A 301 -4.99 8.25 10.77
N TYR A 302 -4.22 7.18 10.94
CA TYR A 302 -2.79 7.15 10.68
C TYR A 302 -2.52 6.46 9.35
N LEU A 303 -2.24 7.25 8.32
CA LEU A 303 -1.92 6.76 6.97
C LEU A 303 -0.43 6.42 6.88
N LEU A 304 -0.10 5.23 6.41
CA LEU A 304 1.29 4.78 6.30
C LEU A 304 1.52 4.06 4.96
N ASP A 305 2.51 4.52 4.19
CA ASP A 305 2.81 3.94 2.88
C ASP A 305 4.31 3.98 2.55
N GLY A 306 4.69 3.43 1.40
CA GLY A 306 6.04 3.43 0.85
C GLY A 306 6.12 4.10 -0.53
N TRP A 307 7.22 4.82 -0.80
CA TRP A 307 7.43 5.47 -2.10
C TRP A 307 7.37 4.51 -3.30
N ASN A 308 7.72 3.25 -3.08
CA ASN A 308 7.71 2.21 -4.10
C ASN A 308 6.48 1.30 -4.00
N ASP A 309 5.42 1.75 -3.31
CA ASP A 309 4.12 1.11 -3.32
C ASP A 309 3.16 1.75 -4.34
N ARG A 310 2.18 1.00 -4.77
CA ARG A 310 1.19 1.47 -5.75
C ARG A 310 0.12 2.39 -5.15
N TYR A 311 -0.05 2.39 -3.83
CA TYR A 311 -1.12 3.13 -3.16
C TYR A 311 -0.66 4.49 -2.61
N VAL A 312 0.63 4.78 -2.63
CA VAL A 312 1.20 6.01 -2.05
C VAL A 312 0.54 7.30 -2.56
N ARG A 313 0.11 7.31 -3.84
CA ARG A 313 -0.63 8.43 -4.42
C ARG A 313 -1.97 8.63 -3.72
N ASP A 314 -2.71 7.56 -3.52
CA ASP A 314 -4.04 7.60 -2.90
C ASP A 314 -3.97 7.97 -1.42
N GLU A 315 -2.96 7.46 -0.69
CA GLU A 315 -2.72 7.82 0.71
C GLU A 315 -2.42 9.33 0.86
N ALA A 316 -1.62 9.90 -0.06
CA ALA A 316 -1.33 11.33 -0.08
C ALA A 316 -2.61 12.17 -0.38
N ILE A 317 -3.45 11.72 -1.32
CA ILE A 317 -4.73 12.35 -1.65
C ILE A 317 -5.69 12.25 -0.46
N LEU A 318 -5.84 11.07 0.15
CA LEU A 318 -6.67 10.90 1.34
C LEU A 318 -6.22 11.81 2.49
N PHE A 319 -4.91 11.85 2.75
CA PHE A 319 -4.37 12.70 3.80
C PHE A 319 -4.81 14.15 3.62
N ASP A 320 -4.70 14.71 2.44
CA ASP A 320 -5.07 16.11 2.20
C ASP A 320 -6.59 16.33 2.33
N ASN A 321 -7.39 15.38 1.86
CA ASN A 321 -8.86 15.50 1.87
C ASN A 321 -9.54 15.17 3.21
N LEU A 322 -8.88 14.51 4.15
CA LEU A 322 -9.47 14.20 5.45
C LEU A 322 -9.40 15.41 6.40
N ASP A 323 -10.51 15.70 7.10
CA ASP A 323 -10.56 16.67 8.21
C ASP A 323 -10.45 15.98 9.58
N ASN A 324 -10.28 14.66 9.59
CA ASN A 324 -10.08 13.83 10.75
C ASN A 324 -8.74 14.16 11.43
N PRO A 325 -8.57 13.96 12.74
CA PRO A 325 -7.23 13.90 13.31
C PRO A 325 -6.40 12.88 12.52
N LYS A 326 -5.29 13.31 11.92
CA LYS A 326 -4.59 12.50 10.93
C LYS A 326 -3.08 12.61 11.03
N ARG A 327 -2.39 11.57 10.55
CA ARG A 327 -0.95 11.53 10.32
C ARG A 327 -0.66 10.83 9.01
N LEU A 328 0.44 11.20 8.36
CA LEU A 328 0.94 10.54 7.15
C LEU A 328 2.40 10.18 7.37
N THR A 329 2.74 8.92 7.12
CA THR A 329 4.14 8.47 7.11
C THR A 329 4.42 7.75 5.80
N ILE A 330 5.44 8.22 5.06
CA ILE A 330 5.86 7.58 3.81
C ILE A 330 7.34 7.22 3.90
N GLY A 331 7.62 5.92 3.84
CA GLY A 331 8.97 5.38 3.92
C GLY A 331 9.55 4.94 2.57
N PRO A 332 10.81 4.45 2.55
CA PRO A 332 11.44 3.96 1.33
C PRO A 332 10.99 2.52 0.97
N TRP A 333 9.75 2.19 1.27
CA TRP A 333 9.25 0.81 1.24
C TRP A 333 8.57 0.48 -0.08
N THR A 334 8.54 -0.82 -0.36
CA THR A 334 7.61 -1.48 -1.28
C THR A 334 6.42 -2.01 -0.48
N HIS A 335 5.51 -2.73 -1.15
CA HIS A 335 4.28 -3.24 -0.54
C HIS A 335 4.47 -4.08 0.75
N THR A 336 5.60 -4.77 0.90
CA THR A 336 5.83 -5.69 2.03
C THR A 336 6.99 -5.32 2.94
N GLN A 337 7.81 -4.34 2.56
CA GLN A 337 8.95 -3.93 3.36
C GLN A 337 8.53 -2.99 4.50
N SER A 338 9.29 -3.02 5.59
CA SER A 338 8.99 -2.23 6.79
C SER A 338 10.25 -1.91 7.61
N ASP A 339 11.40 -1.81 6.96
CA ASP A 339 12.66 -1.41 7.57
C ASP A 339 12.71 0.12 7.81
N HIS A 340 13.74 0.58 8.50
CA HIS A 340 13.95 1.99 8.85
C HIS A 340 12.98 2.63 9.85
N LEU A 341 11.93 1.94 10.31
CA LEU A 341 10.98 2.42 11.32
C LEU A 341 10.59 1.29 12.28
N ASP A 342 10.48 1.60 13.57
CA ASP A 342 9.83 0.71 14.53
C ASP A 342 8.31 0.86 14.44
N PHE A 343 7.68 0.00 13.64
CA PHE A 343 6.23 -0.02 13.46
C PHE A 343 5.49 -0.30 14.76
N GLY A 344 6.03 -1.16 15.61
CA GLY A 344 5.43 -1.48 16.90
C GLY A 344 5.35 -0.26 17.81
N ALA A 345 6.42 0.54 17.82
CA ALA A 345 6.46 1.79 18.57
C ALA A 345 5.39 2.78 18.05
N GLU A 346 5.25 2.97 16.72
CA GLU A 346 4.26 3.90 16.16
C GLU A 346 2.83 3.41 16.41
N HIS A 347 2.54 2.13 16.24
CA HIS A 347 1.25 1.56 16.59
C HIS A 347 0.92 1.77 18.07
N LEU A 348 1.86 1.47 18.97
CA LEU A 348 1.62 1.61 20.40
C LEU A 348 1.41 3.07 20.81
N ARG A 349 2.17 4.02 20.23
CA ARG A 349 1.97 5.46 20.41
C ARG A 349 0.55 5.88 20.02
N TRP A 350 0.08 5.42 18.85
CA TRP A 350 -1.23 5.74 18.30
C TRP A 350 -2.36 5.17 19.17
N TRP A 351 -2.27 3.88 19.51
CA TRP A 351 -3.28 3.20 20.29
C TRP A 351 -3.35 3.72 21.74
N ASP A 352 -2.24 3.97 22.39
CA ASP A 352 -2.19 4.52 23.74
C ASP A 352 -2.84 5.91 23.79
N TYR A 353 -2.62 6.74 22.78
CA TYR A 353 -3.26 8.06 22.71
C TYR A 353 -4.78 7.95 22.50
N TRP A 354 -5.23 7.24 21.48
CA TRP A 354 -6.64 7.24 21.09
C TRP A 354 -7.51 6.25 21.87
N LEU A 355 -6.99 5.08 22.22
CA LEU A 355 -7.77 4.03 22.89
C LEU A 355 -7.60 4.03 24.40
N LYS A 356 -6.47 4.50 24.94
CA LYS A 356 -6.27 4.62 26.40
C LYS A 356 -6.38 6.05 26.91
N GLY A 357 -6.29 7.06 26.04
CA GLY A 357 -6.31 8.47 26.42
C GLY A 357 -5.01 8.93 27.07
N ILE A 358 -3.89 8.27 26.76
CA ILE A 358 -2.57 8.65 27.26
C ILE A 358 -2.03 9.79 26.40
N ASP A 359 -1.90 10.99 26.96
CA ASP A 359 -1.26 12.11 26.28
C ASP A 359 0.27 11.87 26.17
N ASN A 360 0.67 11.28 25.04
CA ASN A 360 2.04 10.97 24.73
C ASN A 360 2.69 11.92 23.72
N GLY A 361 1.98 12.96 23.30
CA GLY A 361 2.50 14.00 22.42
C GLY A 361 2.39 13.72 20.92
N ILE A 362 1.99 12.52 20.49
CA ILE A 362 1.94 12.14 19.07
C ILE A 362 1.17 13.14 18.19
N MET A 363 0.09 13.72 18.69
CA MET A 363 -0.74 14.68 17.94
C MET A 363 -0.21 16.14 18.00
N ARG A 364 0.92 16.38 18.68
CA ARG A 364 1.60 17.70 18.70
C ARG A 364 2.79 17.76 17.74
N GLU A 365 3.21 16.63 17.19
CA GLU A 365 4.25 16.56 16.16
C GLU A 365 3.70 17.02 14.80
N ASP A 366 4.60 17.41 13.91
CA ASP A 366 4.24 17.65 12.51
C ASP A 366 3.53 16.40 11.94
N PRO A 367 2.40 16.57 11.26
CA PRO A 367 1.54 15.44 10.88
C PRO A 367 2.12 14.56 9.77
N VAL A 368 3.11 15.04 9.03
CA VAL A 368 3.73 14.30 7.91
C VAL A 368 5.15 13.91 8.29
N HIS A 369 5.47 12.62 8.15
CA HIS A 369 6.83 12.11 8.17
C HIS A 369 7.13 11.42 6.84
N TYR A 370 8.27 11.73 6.25
CA TYR A 370 8.66 11.16 4.97
C TYR A 370 10.15 10.88 4.89
N PHE A 371 10.50 9.84 4.14
CA PHE A 371 11.88 9.43 3.93
C PHE A 371 12.38 9.93 2.57
N VAL A 372 13.54 10.58 2.52
CA VAL A 372 14.19 11.02 1.28
C VAL A 372 15.17 9.94 0.83
N ILE A 373 14.85 9.23 -0.24
CA ILE A 373 15.71 8.21 -0.86
C ILE A 373 16.97 8.91 -1.38
N GLY A 374 18.15 8.31 -1.16
CA GLY A 374 19.43 8.90 -1.55
C GLY A 374 20.00 9.93 -0.57
N ALA A 375 19.22 10.40 0.40
CA ALA A 375 19.74 11.30 1.43
C ALA A 375 20.61 10.56 2.46
N PRO A 376 21.58 11.24 3.11
CA PRO A 376 22.35 10.64 4.20
C PRO A 376 21.44 10.13 5.33
N LYS A 377 21.74 8.94 5.87
CA LYS A 377 20.91 8.26 6.88
C LYS A 377 20.45 9.15 8.04
N ALA A 378 21.29 10.08 8.49
CA ALA A 378 20.99 10.99 9.60
C ALA A 378 19.92 12.03 9.27
N THR A 379 19.67 12.32 7.99
CA THR A 379 18.74 13.35 7.49
C THR A 379 17.69 12.80 6.53
N ALA A 380 17.64 11.48 6.37
CA ALA A 380 16.73 10.84 5.43
C ALA A 380 15.26 10.95 5.90
N TRP A 381 14.98 10.75 7.19
CA TRP A 381 13.66 11.03 7.75
C TRP A 381 13.47 12.53 7.99
N ARG A 382 12.38 13.07 7.48
CA ARG A 382 11.99 14.48 7.66
C ARG A 382 10.54 14.58 8.10
N SER A 383 10.17 15.76 8.62
CA SER A 383 8.79 16.08 8.96
C SER A 383 8.31 17.34 8.26
N ALA A 384 6.98 17.43 8.08
CA ALA A 384 6.34 18.60 7.49
C ALA A 384 4.93 18.81 8.06
N LYS A 385 4.48 20.07 8.00
CA LYS A 385 3.15 20.46 8.51
C LYS A 385 2.02 20.14 7.55
N ALA A 386 2.32 19.90 6.28
CA ALA A 386 1.35 19.66 5.23
C ALA A 386 1.95 18.82 4.09
N TRP A 387 1.09 18.21 3.31
CA TRP A 387 1.38 17.61 2.01
C TRP A 387 0.35 18.15 0.99
N PRO A 388 0.76 18.58 -0.22
CA PRO A 388 2.15 18.72 -0.71
C PRO A 388 3.00 19.63 0.15
N LEU A 389 4.33 19.49 0.04
CA LEU A 389 5.27 20.29 0.85
C LEU A 389 5.18 21.77 0.49
N PRO A 390 5.08 22.69 1.47
CA PRO A 390 5.03 24.13 1.19
C PRO A 390 6.28 24.68 0.49
N THR A 391 7.39 23.95 0.53
CA THR A 391 8.66 24.30 -0.12
C THR A 391 8.78 23.76 -1.53
N GLU A 392 7.79 23.00 -2.01
CA GLU A 392 7.75 22.45 -3.35
C GLU A 392 7.68 23.56 -4.40
N ARG A 393 8.52 23.43 -5.43
CA ARG A 393 8.51 24.31 -6.61
C ARG A 393 8.34 23.47 -7.86
N ARG A 394 7.22 23.64 -8.55
CA ARG A 394 6.95 22.99 -9.83
C ARG A 394 7.90 23.50 -10.90
N THR A 395 8.90 22.68 -11.27
CA THR A 395 9.97 23.04 -12.21
C THR A 395 9.81 22.25 -13.50
N LYS A 396 9.72 22.96 -14.64
CA LYS A 396 9.59 22.34 -15.97
C LYS A 396 10.95 21.94 -16.51
N TYR A 397 11.04 20.67 -16.91
CA TYR A 397 12.15 20.10 -17.66
C TYR A 397 11.65 19.76 -19.06
N TRP A 398 12.07 20.52 -20.05
CA TRP A 398 11.66 20.40 -21.44
C TRP A 398 12.41 19.28 -22.15
N LEU A 399 11.72 18.55 -23.02
CA LEU A 399 12.30 17.53 -23.88
C LEU A 399 13.00 18.21 -25.07
N GLY A 400 14.30 17.98 -25.23
CA GLY A 400 15.12 18.45 -26.36
C GLY A 400 15.55 17.27 -27.25
N ALA A 401 16.60 17.44 -28.08
CA ALA A 401 17.18 16.39 -28.87
C ALA A 401 17.94 15.38 -27.98
N LYS A 402 17.22 14.36 -27.45
CA LYS A 402 17.70 13.40 -26.44
C LYS A 402 18.22 14.06 -25.15
N THR A 403 17.90 15.31 -24.95
CA THR A 403 18.30 16.08 -23.76
C THR A 403 17.07 16.48 -22.95
N LEU A 404 17.25 16.65 -21.65
CA LEU A 404 16.25 17.18 -20.73
C LEU A 404 16.82 18.44 -20.09
N GLY A 405 16.08 19.55 -20.11
CA GLY A 405 16.60 20.82 -19.60
C GLY A 405 15.53 21.82 -19.23
N THR A 406 15.92 22.92 -18.57
CA THR A 406 14.98 23.93 -18.06
C THR A 406 14.66 25.04 -19.07
N VAL A 407 15.25 25.01 -20.27
CA VAL A 407 15.02 25.98 -21.36
C VAL A 407 14.00 25.42 -22.34
N ALA A 408 12.93 26.19 -22.59
CA ALA A 408 11.89 25.78 -23.53
C ALA A 408 12.44 25.70 -24.98
N PRO A 409 11.98 24.74 -25.81
CA PRO A 409 12.38 24.65 -27.19
C PRO A 409 11.90 25.84 -28.02
N THR A 410 12.73 26.26 -28.98
CA THR A 410 12.42 27.36 -29.91
C THR A 410 12.30 26.89 -31.36
N GLU A 411 12.65 25.64 -31.62
CA GLU A 411 12.63 25.02 -32.97
C GLU A 411 11.21 24.63 -33.37
N ASN A 412 10.95 24.59 -34.67
CA ASN A 412 9.71 24.07 -35.24
C ASN A 412 9.97 22.73 -35.92
N GLY A 413 8.97 21.84 -35.93
CA GLY A 413 9.05 20.53 -36.57
C GLY A 413 9.97 19.53 -35.86
N ALA A 414 10.32 19.78 -34.61
CA ALA A 414 11.16 18.90 -33.82
C ALA A 414 10.32 17.79 -33.16
N GLU A 415 10.65 16.54 -33.46
CA GLU A 415 9.95 15.36 -32.95
C GLU A 415 10.94 14.18 -32.79
N ASP A 416 10.55 13.20 -32.00
CA ASP A 416 11.21 11.90 -31.87
C ASP A 416 10.18 10.80 -32.02
N GLU A 417 10.52 9.70 -32.71
CA GLU A 417 9.58 8.61 -32.93
C GLU A 417 10.16 7.24 -32.55
N PHE A 418 9.28 6.31 -32.21
CA PHE A 418 9.59 4.90 -31.99
C PHE A 418 8.41 4.02 -32.36
N THR A 419 8.68 2.76 -32.68
CA THR A 419 7.64 1.73 -32.84
C THR A 419 7.45 1.00 -31.51
N VAL A 420 6.19 0.80 -31.10
CA VAL A 420 5.88 0.11 -29.84
C VAL A 420 6.47 -1.29 -29.80
N ASP A 421 7.31 -1.53 -28.81
CA ASP A 421 7.83 -2.87 -28.49
C ASP A 421 7.01 -3.46 -27.33
N TYR A 422 6.12 -4.40 -27.65
CA TYR A 422 5.28 -5.09 -26.66
C TYR A 422 6.05 -6.01 -25.71
N SER A 423 7.36 -6.20 -25.90
CA SER A 423 8.23 -6.89 -24.96
C SER A 423 8.79 -5.97 -23.87
N ALA A 424 8.50 -4.65 -23.93
CA ALA A 424 8.94 -3.71 -22.90
C ALA A 424 8.39 -4.11 -21.54
N GLU A 425 9.26 -4.10 -20.55
CA GLU A 425 8.93 -4.37 -19.13
C GLU A 425 10.01 -3.80 -18.23
N VAL A 426 9.65 -3.29 -17.09
CA VAL A 426 10.60 -2.77 -16.09
C VAL A 426 11.13 -3.90 -15.20
N SER A 427 10.28 -4.85 -14.87
CA SER A 427 10.62 -6.02 -14.06
C SER A 427 10.01 -7.27 -14.68
N PRO A 428 10.69 -8.46 -14.60
CA PRO A 428 10.12 -9.71 -15.06
C PRO A 428 8.91 -10.18 -14.24
N ASP A 429 8.76 -9.65 -13.01
CA ASP A 429 7.61 -9.90 -12.15
C ASP A 429 6.67 -8.70 -12.13
N PRO A 430 5.36 -8.89 -11.85
CA PRO A 430 4.45 -7.78 -11.67
C PRO A 430 4.99 -6.81 -10.63
N ARG A 431 5.23 -5.55 -11.02
CA ARG A 431 5.84 -4.53 -10.16
C ARG A 431 5.19 -4.40 -8.80
N TRP A 432 3.92 -4.65 -8.73
CA TRP A 432 3.09 -4.54 -7.57
C TRP A 432 2.93 -5.87 -6.81
N GLY A 433 3.80 -6.83 -7.12
CA GLY A 433 3.90 -8.06 -6.35
C GLY A 433 4.56 -7.86 -4.99
N LEU A 434 4.90 -8.97 -4.34
CA LEU A 434 5.39 -8.99 -2.98
C LEU A 434 6.91 -8.85 -2.89
N GLY A 435 7.46 -7.72 -3.23
CA GLY A 435 8.88 -7.40 -3.12
C GLY A 435 9.54 -7.19 -4.49
N HIS A 436 10.34 -6.16 -4.60
CA HIS A 436 11.00 -5.78 -5.84
C HIS A 436 12.41 -5.32 -5.61
N ASP A 437 13.30 -5.90 -6.39
CA ASP A 437 14.53 -5.23 -6.78
C ASP A 437 14.28 -4.66 -8.18
N PHE A 438 14.22 -3.34 -8.30
CA PHE A 438 14.15 -2.70 -9.60
C PHE A 438 15.48 -2.91 -10.31
N PRO A 439 15.50 -3.59 -11.47
CA PRO A 439 16.72 -3.81 -12.21
C PRO A 439 17.27 -2.49 -12.78
N GLU A 440 18.50 -2.55 -13.29
CA GLU A 440 19.04 -1.51 -14.16
C GLU A 440 18.21 -1.40 -15.43
N LEU A 441 17.84 -0.17 -15.85
CA LEU A 441 16.78 0.07 -16.83
C LEU A 441 17.25 0.27 -18.28
N SER A 442 18.54 0.27 -18.60
CA SER A 442 19.03 0.55 -19.96
C SER A 442 18.44 -0.36 -21.04
N ALA A 443 18.18 -1.63 -20.71
CA ALA A 443 17.54 -2.57 -21.64
C ALA A 443 16.05 -2.25 -21.88
N HIS A 444 15.38 -1.70 -20.90
CA HIS A 444 14.02 -1.18 -21.00
C HIS A 444 13.98 0.12 -21.81
N ASP A 445 14.88 1.06 -21.50
CA ASP A 445 14.98 2.38 -22.14
C ASP A 445 15.21 2.27 -23.65
N ALA A 446 15.96 1.27 -24.08
CA ALA A 446 16.22 0.98 -25.50
C ALA A 446 14.94 0.61 -26.30
N LYS A 447 13.81 0.34 -25.62
CA LYS A 447 12.51 -0.02 -26.25
C LYS A 447 11.57 1.18 -26.39
N GLY A 448 12.05 2.39 -26.10
CA GLY A 448 11.28 3.62 -26.19
C GLY A 448 12.16 4.83 -26.50
N LEU A 449 11.74 5.98 -26.01
CA LEU A 449 12.47 7.25 -26.12
C LEU A 449 12.93 7.71 -24.75
N SER A 450 14.17 8.19 -24.65
CA SER A 450 14.72 8.71 -23.39
C SER A 450 15.35 10.09 -23.59
N TRP A 451 15.12 10.98 -22.64
CA TRP A 451 15.71 12.32 -22.56
C TRP A 451 16.40 12.48 -21.21
N THR A 452 17.65 12.95 -21.23
CA THR A 452 18.50 12.95 -20.04
C THR A 452 19.14 14.32 -19.84
N THR A 453 19.20 14.81 -18.59
CA THR A 453 19.89 16.07 -18.27
C THR A 453 21.40 15.92 -18.45
N PRO A 454 22.15 17.03 -18.63
CA PRO A 454 23.57 17.03 -18.31
C PRO A 454 23.82 16.57 -16.87
N PRO A 455 25.06 16.18 -16.49
CA PRO A 455 25.37 15.93 -15.09
C PRO A 455 24.93 17.09 -14.20
N LEU A 456 24.24 16.80 -13.12
CA LEU A 456 23.77 17.79 -12.18
C LEU A 456 24.96 18.48 -11.49
N SER A 457 24.99 19.81 -11.49
CA SER A 457 26.05 20.59 -10.83
C SER A 457 25.97 20.54 -9.29
N GLY A 458 24.84 20.17 -8.74
CA GLY A 458 24.56 19.98 -7.32
C GLY A 458 23.46 18.94 -7.14
N ALA A 459 23.30 18.44 -5.92
CA ALA A 459 22.21 17.51 -5.64
C ALA A 459 20.84 18.21 -5.80
N VAL A 460 19.86 17.50 -6.37
CA VAL A 460 18.49 17.98 -6.60
C VAL A 460 17.52 17.06 -5.88
N GLU A 461 16.74 17.59 -4.95
CA GLU A 461 15.67 16.84 -4.29
C GLU A 461 14.36 17.03 -5.04
N VAL A 462 13.76 15.91 -5.44
CA VAL A 462 12.43 15.84 -6.03
C VAL A 462 11.51 15.14 -5.02
N THR A 463 10.59 15.91 -4.40
CA THR A 463 9.67 15.39 -3.38
C THR A 463 8.26 15.91 -3.67
N GLY A 464 7.37 15.01 -4.07
CA GLY A 464 6.00 15.30 -4.49
C GLY A 464 5.58 14.46 -5.69
N HIS A 465 4.62 14.97 -6.46
CA HIS A 465 4.02 14.29 -7.60
C HIS A 465 4.58 14.85 -8.92
N PRO A 466 5.44 14.12 -9.66
CA PRO A 466 5.86 14.52 -11.01
C PRO A 466 4.69 14.44 -11.99
N VAL A 467 4.67 15.32 -13.01
CA VAL A 467 3.65 15.30 -14.06
C VAL A 467 4.31 15.45 -15.43
N ALA A 468 4.02 14.52 -16.33
CA ALA A 468 4.46 14.59 -17.71
C ALA A 468 3.39 15.25 -18.58
N HIS A 469 3.80 16.22 -19.39
CA HIS A 469 2.99 16.82 -20.43
C HIS A 469 3.60 16.42 -21.77
N LEU A 470 2.91 15.55 -22.50
CA LEU A 470 3.39 14.98 -23.75
C LEU A 470 2.46 15.36 -24.89
N TRP A 471 2.99 16.07 -25.89
CA TRP A 471 2.37 16.13 -27.20
C TRP A 471 2.73 14.87 -27.96
N LEU A 472 1.73 14.03 -28.26
CA LEU A 472 1.93 12.72 -28.84
C LEU A 472 0.97 12.48 -30.01
N SER A 473 1.47 11.87 -31.09
CA SER A 473 0.64 11.28 -32.14
C SER A 473 0.95 9.79 -32.28
N SER A 474 0.02 9.04 -32.86
CA SER A 474 0.14 7.62 -33.13
C SER A 474 -0.29 7.31 -34.55
N SER A 475 0.31 6.31 -35.17
CA SER A 475 -0.14 5.75 -36.46
C SER A 475 -1.43 4.93 -36.32
N ALA A 476 -1.90 4.69 -35.08
CA ALA A 476 -3.11 3.91 -34.78
C ALA A 476 -4.19 4.78 -34.09
N LEU A 477 -5.38 4.20 -33.91
CA LEU A 477 -6.53 4.88 -33.29
C LEU A 477 -6.40 5.00 -31.76
N ASP A 478 -5.45 4.31 -31.14
CA ASP A 478 -5.18 4.39 -29.69
C ASP A 478 -3.75 3.94 -29.38
N ALA A 479 -3.27 4.30 -28.20
CA ALA A 479 -1.96 3.90 -27.69
C ALA A 479 -1.95 3.91 -26.16
N ASP A 480 -1.30 2.94 -25.55
CA ASP A 480 -0.89 3.02 -24.15
C ASP A 480 0.46 3.75 -24.07
N VAL A 481 0.59 4.66 -23.11
CA VAL A 481 1.80 5.46 -22.90
C VAL A 481 2.24 5.29 -21.45
N PHE A 482 3.48 4.87 -21.26
CA PHE A 482 4.13 4.71 -19.96
C PHE A 482 5.28 5.70 -19.87
N VAL A 483 5.34 6.43 -18.78
CA VAL A 483 6.38 7.44 -18.51
C VAL A 483 7.12 7.05 -17.25
N TYR A 484 8.45 6.99 -17.34
CA TYR A 484 9.34 6.67 -16.22
C TYR A 484 10.22 7.87 -15.89
N LEU A 485 10.37 8.15 -14.60
CA LEU A 485 11.38 9.05 -14.05
C LEU A 485 12.50 8.18 -13.48
N GLU A 486 13.74 8.50 -13.82
CA GLU A 486 14.91 7.69 -13.54
C GLU A 486 16.07 8.55 -13.05
N GLU A 487 16.93 7.96 -12.21
CA GLU A 487 18.25 8.49 -11.88
C GLU A 487 19.31 7.74 -12.68
N VAL A 488 20.17 8.46 -13.40
CA VAL A 488 21.33 7.87 -14.09
C VAL A 488 22.60 8.28 -13.36
N ASP A 489 23.38 7.30 -12.91
CA ASP A 489 24.61 7.53 -12.18
C ASP A 489 25.77 7.95 -13.08
N GLU A 490 26.95 8.21 -12.49
CA GLU A 490 28.16 8.62 -13.22
C GLU A 490 28.68 7.56 -14.19
N LYS A 491 28.32 6.27 -13.99
CA LYS A 491 28.67 5.16 -14.87
C LYS A 491 27.70 4.99 -16.02
N GLY A 492 26.55 5.67 -15.97
CA GLY A 492 25.47 5.55 -16.94
C GLY A 492 24.44 4.47 -16.59
N GLU A 493 24.50 3.88 -15.40
CA GLU A 493 23.47 2.95 -14.90
C GLU A 493 22.19 3.72 -14.57
N SER A 494 21.07 3.30 -15.15
CA SER A 494 19.75 3.90 -14.96
C SER A 494 18.97 3.16 -13.88
N ARG A 495 18.36 3.90 -12.96
CA ARG A 495 17.58 3.37 -11.83
C ARG A 495 16.20 3.99 -11.79
N TYR A 496 15.22 3.14 -11.52
CA TYR A 496 13.83 3.54 -11.34
C TYR A 496 13.65 4.52 -10.17
N VAL A 497 12.87 5.56 -10.40
CA VAL A 497 12.43 6.52 -9.38
C VAL A 497 10.91 6.53 -9.27
N SER A 498 10.19 6.73 -10.39
CA SER A 498 8.73 6.77 -10.41
C SER A 498 8.20 6.52 -11.82
N GLU A 499 6.89 6.29 -11.90
CA GLU A 499 6.20 6.09 -13.18
C GLU A 499 4.79 6.65 -13.19
N GLY A 500 4.29 6.90 -14.40
CA GLY A 500 2.90 7.20 -14.69
C GLY A 500 2.48 6.55 -16.00
N MET A 501 1.18 6.45 -16.22
CA MET A 501 0.66 5.82 -17.43
C MET A 501 -0.70 6.37 -17.82
N LEU A 502 -0.97 6.37 -19.15
CA LEU A 502 -2.26 6.82 -19.68
C LEU A 502 -2.51 6.15 -21.04
N ARG A 503 -3.71 5.62 -21.21
CA ARG A 503 -4.21 5.28 -22.53
C ARG A 503 -4.65 6.56 -23.25
N ALA A 504 -4.17 6.79 -24.46
CA ALA A 504 -4.39 8.05 -25.17
C ALA A 504 -5.87 8.37 -25.42
N SER A 505 -6.72 7.37 -25.60
CA SER A 505 -8.17 7.55 -25.69
C SER A 505 -8.82 8.00 -24.38
N ASN A 506 -8.16 7.82 -23.22
CA ASN A 506 -8.61 8.24 -21.89
C ASN A 506 -8.10 9.63 -21.46
N ARG A 507 -7.57 10.42 -22.40
CA ARG A 507 -6.92 11.71 -22.09
C ARG A 507 -7.87 12.82 -21.60
N ALA A 508 -9.17 12.65 -21.71
CA ALA A 508 -10.12 13.62 -21.18
C ALA A 508 -9.89 13.85 -19.67
N THR A 509 -9.96 15.12 -19.26
CA THR A 509 -9.84 15.51 -17.85
C THR A 509 -11.12 16.13 -17.34
N ALA A 510 -11.40 15.99 -16.05
CA ALA A 510 -12.56 16.56 -15.38
C ALA A 510 -12.22 17.01 -13.95
N ASP A 511 -13.19 17.62 -13.27
CA ASP A 511 -13.12 17.90 -11.84
C ASP A 511 -13.59 16.65 -11.07
N PRO A 512 -12.76 16.05 -10.19
CA PRO A 512 -13.15 14.87 -9.41
C PRO A 512 -14.14 15.18 -8.26
N GLY A 513 -14.38 16.46 -7.95
CA GLY A 513 -15.19 16.90 -6.80
C GLY A 513 -14.48 16.79 -5.44
N PHE A 514 -13.20 16.50 -5.43
CA PHE A 514 -12.32 16.51 -4.24
C PHE A 514 -10.92 17.04 -4.64
N ASN A 515 -10.10 17.39 -3.64
CA ASN A 515 -8.76 17.92 -3.94
C ASN A 515 -7.84 16.79 -4.44
N LEU A 516 -7.42 16.89 -5.70
CA LEU A 516 -6.47 15.96 -6.32
C LEU A 516 -5.04 16.51 -6.33
N LEU A 517 -4.70 17.45 -5.45
CA LEU A 517 -3.37 18.04 -5.30
C LEU A 517 -2.86 18.77 -6.56
N GLY A 518 -3.79 19.22 -7.41
CA GLY A 518 -3.47 19.86 -8.71
C GLY A 518 -3.09 18.86 -9.81
N LEU A 519 -3.30 17.57 -9.60
CA LEU A 519 -3.01 16.51 -10.57
C LEU A 519 -4.13 16.38 -11.62
N PRO A 520 -3.86 15.83 -12.81
CA PRO A 520 -4.90 15.56 -13.79
C PRO A 520 -5.83 14.46 -13.28
N TYR A 521 -7.13 14.66 -13.43
CA TYR A 521 -8.13 13.61 -13.19
C TYR A 521 -8.68 13.12 -14.52
N HIS A 522 -8.42 11.86 -14.81
CA HIS A 522 -8.97 11.15 -15.96
C HIS A 522 -10.17 10.30 -15.48
N PRO A 523 -11.42 10.71 -15.76
CA PRO A 523 -12.59 10.04 -15.17
C PRO A 523 -12.71 8.58 -15.59
N GLY A 524 -12.24 8.22 -16.78
CA GLY A 524 -12.30 6.86 -17.29
C GLY A 524 -13.72 6.36 -17.56
N LEU A 525 -14.66 7.26 -17.86
CA LEU A 525 -16.03 6.89 -18.23
C LEU A 525 -16.07 6.40 -19.68
N LYS A 526 -17.05 5.55 -19.99
CA LYS A 526 -17.23 5.07 -21.36
C LYS A 526 -17.50 6.23 -22.34
N SER A 527 -18.22 7.26 -21.91
CA SER A 527 -18.52 8.45 -22.71
C SER A 527 -17.30 9.32 -23.01
N ASP A 528 -16.22 9.23 -22.19
CA ASP A 528 -15.04 10.08 -22.30
C ASP A 528 -14.00 9.51 -23.26
N GLN A 529 -14.25 8.30 -23.78
CA GLN A 529 -13.37 7.67 -24.73
C GLN A 529 -13.26 8.52 -26.02
N SER A 530 -12.03 8.96 -26.32
CA SER A 530 -11.73 9.80 -27.46
C SER A 530 -10.58 9.18 -28.27
N PRO A 531 -10.89 8.31 -29.25
CA PRO A 531 -9.87 7.70 -30.10
C PRO A 531 -8.97 8.74 -30.76
N LEU A 532 -7.75 8.37 -31.05
CA LEU A 532 -6.82 9.22 -31.79
C LEU A 532 -7.23 9.29 -33.28
N THR A 533 -6.91 10.42 -33.89
CA THR A 533 -6.82 10.49 -35.35
C THR A 533 -5.36 10.18 -35.71
N PRO A 534 -5.08 9.17 -36.52
CA PRO A 534 -3.70 8.81 -36.88
C PRO A 534 -2.89 10.03 -37.32
N GLU A 535 -1.64 10.08 -36.88
CA GLU A 535 -0.64 11.13 -37.15
C GLU A 535 -1.03 12.54 -36.62
N THR A 536 -2.15 12.68 -35.91
CA THR A 536 -2.59 13.96 -35.36
C THR A 536 -2.14 14.10 -33.91
N PRO A 537 -1.33 15.12 -33.57
CA PRO A 537 -0.86 15.32 -32.21
C PRO A 537 -1.99 15.68 -31.23
N VAL A 538 -1.97 15.07 -30.06
CA VAL A 538 -2.81 15.40 -28.90
C VAL A 538 -1.93 15.64 -27.68
N GLU A 539 -2.41 16.44 -26.74
CA GLU A 539 -1.74 16.58 -25.44
C GLU A 539 -2.20 15.48 -24.48
N LEU A 540 -1.23 14.83 -23.83
CA LEU A 540 -1.44 13.89 -22.73
C LEU A 540 -0.82 14.49 -21.47
N VAL A 541 -1.59 14.57 -20.39
CA VAL A 541 -1.11 15.02 -19.07
C VAL A 541 -1.15 13.82 -18.15
N ILE A 542 0.02 13.34 -17.72
CA ILE A 542 0.17 12.05 -17.02
C ILE A 542 0.83 12.31 -15.68
N ASP A 543 0.13 12.11 -14.57
CA ASP A 543 0.74 12.13 -13.26
C ASP A 543 1.48 10.83 -12.96
N LEU A 544 2.69 10.97 -12.39
CA LEU A 544 3.47 9.85 -11.90
C LEU A 544 3.15 9.61 -10.42
N TYR A 545 3.48 8.40 -9.91
CA TYR A 545 3.43 8.18 -8.46
C TYR A 545 4.33 9.19 -7.75
N PRO A 546 3.94 9.68 -6.56
CA PRO A 546 4.79 10.58 -5.81
C PRO A 546 6.09 9.89 -5.41
N THR A 547 7.14 10.69 -5.28
CA THR A 547 8.45 10.23 -4.82
C THR A 547 9.06 11.24 -3.85
N SER A 548 10.08 10.81 -3.12
CA SER A 548 11.02 11.69 -2.43
C SER A 548 12.42 11.15 -2.63
N THR A 549 13.12 11.72 -3.62
CA THR A 549 14.43 11.26 -4.08
C THR A 549 15.39 12.42 -4.18
N LEU A 550 16.58 12.24 -3.61
CA LEU A 550 17.71 13.16 -3.75
C LEU A 550 18.61 12.64 -4.88
N PHE A 551 18.50 13.24 -6.06
CA PHE A 551 19.43 13.01 -7.16
C PHE A 551 20.80 13.57 -6.82
N ALA A 552 21.84 12.75 -6.85
CA ALA A 552 23.16 13.18 -6.43
C ALA A 552 23.83 14.16 -7.43
N ALA A 553 24.77 14.99 -6.94
CA ALA A 553 25.64 15.76 -7.83
C ALA A 553 26.43 14.82 -8.73
N GLY A 554 26.59 15.18 -10.02
CA GLY A 554 27.21 14.33 -11.04
C GLY A 554 26.26 13.30 -11.69
N HIS A 555 25.17 12.90 -11.02
CA HIS A 555 24.11 12.07 -11.60
C HIS A 555 23.25 12.88 -12.58
N ARG A 556 22.31 12.22 -13.23
CA ARG A 556 21.41 12.84 -14.24
C ARG A 556 19.98 12.42 -13.95
N ILE A 557 19.04 13.31 -14.29
CA ILE A 557 17.61 12.98 -14.34
C ILE A 557 17.30 12.50 -15.76
N ARG A 558 16.59 11.38 -15.88
CA ARG A 558 16.11 10.84 -17.15
C ARG A 558 14.60 10.69 -17.11
N VAL A 559 13.98 10.96 -18.27
CA VAL A 559 12.59 10.64 -18.56
C VAL A 559 12.58 9.66 -19.73
N THR A 560 11.91 8.51 -19.55
CA THR A 560 11.73 7.50 -20.60
C THR A 560 10.25 7.32 -20.89
N VAL A 561 9.89 7.19 -22.18
CA VAL A 561 8.54 6.92 -22.66
C VAL A 561 8.53 5.63 -23.44
N THR A 562 7.64 4.68 -23.09
CA THR A 562 7.42 3.42 -23.81
C THR A 562 5.93 3.24 -24.13
N GLY A 563 5.62 2.31 -25.06
CA GLY A 563 4.24 2.00 -25.46
C GLY A 563 3.68 0.72 -24.82
N ALA A 564 4.42 0.09 -23.93
CA ALA A 564 4.02 -1.12 -23.21
C ALA A 564 4.84 -1.30 -21.93
N ASP A 565 4.26 -2.00 -20.97
CA ASP A 565 4.96 -2.62 -19.82
C ASP A 565 4.26 -3.95 -19.50
N LYS A 566 4.70 -5.03 -20.13
CA LYS A 566 4.00 -6.34 -20.06
C LYS A 566 3.99 -6.96 -18.66
N ALA A 567 4.93 -6.57 -17.79
CA ALA A 567 4.98 -7.05 -16.42
C ALA A 567 3.86 -6.45 -15.55
N ASN A 568 3.41 -5.23 -15.88
CA ASN A 568 2.44 -4.48 -15.08
C ASN A 568 1.07 -4.34 -15.75
N ALA A 569 1.00 -4.38 -17.10
CA ALA A 569 -0.19 -4.03 -17.85
C ALA A 569 -0.51 -5.01 -18.98
N ARG A 570 -1.77 -5.04 -19.38
CA ARG A 570 -2.26 -5.73 -20.58
C ARG A 570 -2.51 -4.70 -21.68
N THR A 571 -1.44 -4.27 -22.34
CA THR A 571 -1.55 -3.40 -23.51
C THR A 571 -2.13 -4.18 -24.71
N PRO A 572 -3.21 -3.70 -25.34
CA PRO A 572 -3.76 -4.34 -26.54
C PRO A 572 -2.73 -4.35 -27.68
N GLN A 573 -2.40 -5.53 -28.17
CA GLN A 573 -1.45 -5.68 -29.26
C GLN A 573 -2.11 -5.39 -30.60
N GLN A 574 -1.45 -4.60 -31.43
CA GLN A 574 -1.85 -4.24 -32.78
C GLN A 574 -0.83 -4.74 -33.80
N ALA A 575 -1.29 -5.07 -35.01
CA ALA A 575 -0.43 -5.50 -36.10
C ALA A 575 -0.77 -4.71 -37.38
N PRO A 576 0.14 -3.87 -37.90
CA PRO A 576 1.49 -3.62 -37.38
C PRO A 576 1.48 -2.90 -36.04
N ALA A 577 2.54 -3.03 -35.26
CA ALA A 577 2.71 -2.28 -34.03
C ALA A 577 2.71 -0.76 -34.33
N PRO A 578 2.02 0.06 -33.52
CA PRO A 578 1.92 1.48 -33.80
C PRO A 578 3.25 2.20 -33.66
N ARG A 579 3.46 3.21 -34.50
CA ARG A 579 4.51 4.20 -34.33
C ARG A 579 3.96 5.33 -33.48
N LEU A 580 4.69 5.71 -32.44
CA LEU A 580 4.40 6.85 -31.56
C LEU A 580 5.42 7.94 -31.84
N THR A 581 4.94 9.17 -31.97
CA THR A 581 5.75 10.37 -32.17
C THR A 581 5.56 11.32 -31.00
N VAL A 582 6.64 11.70 -30.33
CA VAL A 582 6.64 12.70 -29.25
C VAL A 582 7.16 14.02 -29.81
N TRP A 583 6.31 15.04 -29.74
CA TRP A 583 6.60 16.38 -30.25
C TRP A 583 7.35 17.21 -29.22
N ARG A 584 8.38 17.94 -29.66
CA ARG A 584 9.22 18.81 -28.84
C ARG A 584 9.50 20.16 -29.50
N GLU A 585 8.62 20.59 -30.37
CA GLU A 585 8.69 21.89 -31.07
C GLU A 585 8.12 23.03 -30.21
N ALA A 586 8.42 24.27 -30.55
CA ALA A 586 7.97 25.46 -29.81
C ALA A 586 6.45 25.52 -29.60
N GLY A 587 5.65 25.10 -30.60
CA GLY A 587 4.17 25.12 -30.55
C GLY A 587 3.54 23.88 -29.88
N ARG A 588 4.31 22.78 -29.73
CA ARG A 588 3.89 21.51 -29.12
C ARG A 588 5.05 20.96 -28.31
N ALA A 589 5.47 21.72 -27.32
CA ALA A 589 6.58 21.35 -26.48
C ALA A 589 6.13 20.31 -25.44
N SER A 590 6.84 19.20 -25.35
CA SER A 590 6.68 18.23 -24.26
C SER A 590 7.64 18.52 -23.12
N TRP A 591 7.19 18.31 -21.88
CA TRP A 591 8.01 18.50 -20.68
C TRP A 591 7.61 17.59 -19.53
N MET A 592 8.54 17.40 -18.59
CA MET A 592 8.28 16.85 -17.28
C MET A 592 8.24 17.98 -16.26
N GLU A 593 7.18 18.08 -15.47
CA GLU A 593 7.10 18.96 -14.32
C GLU A 593 7.53 18.19 -13.07
N LEU A 594 8.61 18.63 -12.44
CA LEU A 594 9.16 18.00 -11.24
C LEU A 594 8.90 18.88 -10.01
N PRO A 595 8.45 18.27 -8.88
CA PRO A 595 8.30 18.92 -7.59
C PRO A 595 9.67 19.08 -6.91
N VAL A 596 10.45 20.07 -7.32
CA VAL A 596 11.78 20.31 -6.78
C VAL A 596 11.68 21.04 -5.45
N ILE A 597 12.42 20.57 -4.44
CA ILE A 597 12.50 21.25 -3.15
C ILE A 597 13.54 22.34 -3.24
N GLY A 598 13.09 23.58 -3.05
CA GLY A 598 13.99 24.75 -2.98
C GLY A 598 14.76 24.77 -1.66
N ASN A 599 16.07 25.11 -1.74
CA ASN A 599 16.90 25.39 -0.56
C ASN A 599 16.42 26.65 0.17
#